data_56b84fca09c7fbdaaa7e22b3675fa008
#
_entry.id   56b84fca09c7fbdaaa7e22b3675fa008
#
_cell.length_a   1.000
_cell.length_b   1.000
_cell.length_c   1.000
_cell.angle_alpha   90.00
_cell.angle_beta   90.00
_cell.angle_gamma   90.00
#
_symmetry.space_group_name_H-M   'P 1'
#
loop_
_entity.id
_entity.type
_entity.pdbx_description
1 polymer ?
#
loop_
_entity_poly.entity_id
_entity_poly.type
_entity_poly.pdbx_seq_one_letter_code
_entity_poly.pdbx_strand_id
1 'polypeptide(L)'
;LALHHGNIAEMATGEGKTLSSTCPVYLNALSGKGIHIITPNDYLAKRDSQWMGQIFEFLGLSVGLIQHGIYDEGRRSAYAADITYGTNNEFGFDYLRDNMKFSLEDYVQREFNFAVVDEVDSILVDEARTPLIISGPTEDNIEKYHQINKFVYGLSREIRKEEVGKLPQDQMHNIAENLDEMEDHDIVRDGDFALDERARSINLTDQGSVKIESRLQDQLVKDTSLFDYENMEILHHVNQALKAHYMFNKDVDYVVQEGQVIIVDEFTGRLMPGRRFSDGLHQALEAKEGVTVERENQTLATITFQNYFRLYKKLSGMTGTAETEKNEFKKIYNLGVVVVPTNKPLARKDLSDVVFKTVDAKYRATVDRIKELNQKGQPVLVGTVSIEVSESISKLLTKVGIAHEVLNAKHHEREAEIISNAGQFGAVTIATNMAGRGTDIKPSPETLEVGGVFVLGT
;
A
#
# COMPACT_ATOMS: atom_id res chain seq x y z
N LEU A 1 29.33 14.38 -10.44
CA LEU A 1 29.51 15.52 -9.53
C LEU A 1 28.20 15.75 -8.72
N ALA A 2 27.01 15.86 -9.34
CA ALA A 2 25.75 16.13 -8.64
C ALA A 2 25.53 15.15 -7.47
N LEU A 3 25.59 13.85 -7.71
CA LEU A 3 25.42 12.81 -6.69
C LEU A 3 26.51 12.90 -5.59
N HIS A 4 27.75 13.19 -5.96
CA HIS A 4 28.83 13.34 -4.97
C HIS A 4 28.59 14.50 -4.01
N HIS A 5 27.97 15.57 -4.48
CA HIS A 5 27.64 16.75 -3.67
C HIS A 5 26.30 16.63 -2.91
N GLY A 6 25.67 15.47 -2.93
CA GLY A 6 24.40 15.26 -2.23
C GLY A 6 23.22 15.98 -2.92
N ASN A 7 23.18 15.92 -4.25
CA ASN A 7 22.07 16.46 -5.03
C ASN A 7 21.40 15.35 -5.83
N ILE A 8 20.26 15.66 -6.40
CA ILE A 8 19.55 14.80 -7.36
C ILE A 8 20.06 15.13 -8.76
N ALA A 9 20.43 14.10 -9.53
CA ALA A 9 20.73 14.21 -10.94
C ALA A 9 19.48 13.84 -11.76
N GLU A 10 18.85 14.82 -12.40
CA GLU A 10 17.84 14.54 -13.41
C GLU A 10 18.52 14.21 -14.72
N MET A 11 18.37 12.98 -15.16
CA MET A 11 18.93 12.46 -16.42
C MET A 11 17.82 11.77 -17.19
N ALA A 12 17.65 12.14 -18.44
CA ALA A 12 16.66 11.50 -19.31
C ALA A 12 16.86 9.97 -19.38
N THR A 13 15.78 9.26 -19.70
CA THR A 13 15.81 7.80 -19.87
C THR A 13 16.81 7.41 -20.96
N GLY A 14 17.63 6.38 -20.69
CA GLY A 14 18.64 5.90 -21.63
C GLY A 14 19.99 6.64 -21.59
N GLU A 15 20.15 7.69 -20.77
CA GLU A 15 21.41 8.46 -20.65
C GLU A 15 22.46 7.80 -19.73
N GLY A 16 22.25 6.58 -19.27
CA GLY A 16 23.22 5.80 -18.51
C GLY A 16 23.30 6.15 -17.03
N LYS A 17 22.18 6.45 -16.37
CA LYS A 17 22.11 6.73 -14.92
C LYS A 17 22.88 5.71 -14.08
N THR A 18 22.59 4.42 -14.29
CA THR A 18 23.18 3.30 -13.52
C THR A 18 24.72 3.30 -13.62
N LEU A 19 25.27 3.45 -14.83
CA LEU A 19 26.72 3.49 -15.02
C LEU A 19 27.35 4.77 -14.45
N SER A 20 26.72 5.92 -14.66
CA SER A 20 27.21 7.22 -14.16
C SER A 20 27.28 7.29 -12.64
N SER A 21 26.41 6.57 -11.95
CA SER A 21 26.37 6.50 -10.48
C SER A 21 27.57 5.76 -9.88
N THR A 22 28.26 4.91 -10.65
CA THR A 22 29.41 4.15 -10.15
C THR A 22 30.55 5.04 -9.68
N CYS A 23 30.84 6.15 -10.41
CA CYS A 23 31.91 7.07 -10.06
C CYS A 23 31.74 7.72 -8.67
N PRO A 24 30.61 8.40 -8.36
CA PRO A 24 30.42 8.97 -7.03
C PRO A 24 30.25 7.90 -5.94
N VAL A 25 29.69 6.74 -6.25
CA VAL A 25 29.58 5.61 -5.30
C VAL A 25 30.99 5.13 -4.95
N TYR A 26 31.83 4.82 -5.93
CA TYR A 26 33.21 4.40 -5.69
C TYR A 26 33.97 5.40 -4.80
N LEU A 27 33.96 6.68 -5.18
CA LEU A 27 34.67 7.73 -4.45
C LEU A 27 34.27 7.83 -2.98
N ASN A 28 33.00 7.70 -2.69
CA ASN A 28 32.47 7.78 -1.32
C ASN A 28 32.67 6.47 -0.53
N ALA A 29 32.69 5.30 -1.21
CA ALA A 29 32.95 4.00 -0.60
C ALA A 29 34.37 3.89 -0.02
N LEU A 30 35.33 4.60 -0.59
CA LEU A 30 36.72 4.65 -0.08
C LEU A 30 36.83 5.12 1.37
N SER A 31 35.78 5.72 1.92
CA SER A 31 35.71 6.09 3.33
C SER A 31 35.56 4.89 4.29
N GLY A 32 35.23 3.71 3.78
CA GLY A 32 34.95 2.48 4.54
C GLY A 32 33.69 2.51 5.41
N LYS A 33 32.87 3.57 5.28
CA LYS A 33 31.67 3.77 6.13
C LYS A 33 30.40 3.14 5.58
N GLY A 34 30.46 2.50 4.40
CA GLY A 34 29.34 1.88 3.71
C GLY A 34 28.48 2.87 2.93
N ILE A 35 28.00 2.40 1.79
CA ILE A 35 27.07 3.12 0.92
C ILE A 35 25.89 2.20 0.62
N HIS A 36 24.68 2.75 0.65
CA HIS A 36 23.49 2.06 0.22
C HIS A 36 23.05 2.57 -1.15
N ILE A 37 22.83 1.65 -2.09
CA ILE A 37 22.22 1.95 -3.40
C ILE A 37 20.82 1.36 -3.36
N ILE A 38 19.84 2.25 -3.44
CA ILE A 38 18.43 1.94 -3.21
C ILE A 38 17.69 1.98 -4.53
N THR A 39 17.03 0.86 -4.86
CA THR A 39 16.27 0.67 -6.09
C THR A 39 14.80 0.44 -5.79
N PRO A 40 13.89 0.70 -6.74
CA PRO A 40 12.45 0.54 -6.50
C PRO A 40 12.00 -0.92 -6.43
N ASN A 41 12.79 -1.89 -6.88
CA ASN A 41 12.44 -3.30 -6.85
C ASN A 41 13.65 -4.25 -6.77
N ASP A 42 13.40 -5.50 -6.34
CA ASP A 42 14.43 -6.53 -6.15
C ASP A 42 15.14 -6.94 -7.45
N TYR A 43 14.43 -6.90 -8.58
CA TYR A 43 15.02 -7.21 -9.88
C TYR A 43 16.14 -6.23 -10.22
N LEU A 44 15.89 -4.94 -10.07
CA LEU A 44 16.89 -3.89 -10.33
C LEU A 44 18.04 -3.98 -9.32
N ALA A 45 17.74 -4.19 -8.03
CA ALA A 45 18.77 -4.37 -7.02
C ALA A 45 19.75 -5.49 -7.40
N LYS A 46 19.21 -6.65 -7.80
CA LYS A 46 19.99 -7.81 -8.23
C LYS A 46 20.75 -7.56 -9.54
N ARG A 47 20.07 -7.06 -10.56
CA ARG A 47 20.67 -6.76 -11.87
C ARG A 47 21.84 -5.80 -11.73
N ASP A 48 21.63 -4.70 -11.03
CA ASP A 48 22.60 -3.61 -10.94
C ASP A 48 23.77 -3.97 -10.01
N SER A 49 23.52 -4.71 -8.92
CA SER A 49 24.59 -5.24 -8.08
C SER A 49 25.51 -6.21 -8.83
N GLN A 50 24.95 -7.07 -9.69
CA GLN A 50 25.74 -8.00 -10.49
C GLN A 50 26.47 -7.31 -11.65
N TRP A 51 25.83 -6.33 -12.27
CA TRP A 51 26.40 -5.64 -13.43
C TRP A 51 27.43 -4.59 -13.03
N MET A 52 27.10 -3.67 -12.14
CA MET A 52 28.02 -2.63 -11.66
C MET A 52 28.98 -3.17 -10.60
N GLY A 53 28.60 -4.23 -9.90
CA GLY A 53 29.45 -4.92 -8.93
C GLY A 53 30.78 -5.34 -9.51
N GLN A 54 30.82 -5.80 -10.76
CA GLN A 54 32.07 -6.16 -11.44
C GLN A 54 33.10 -4.99 -11.50
N ILE A 55 32.61 -3.75 -11.64
CA ILE A 55 33.48 -2.57 -11.65
C ILE A 55 34.00 -2.32 -10.23
N PHE A 56 33.14 -2.41 -9.21
CA PHE A 56 33.54 -2.16 -7.83
C PHE A 56 34.52 -3.23 -7.32
N GLU A 57 34.24 -4.50 -7.60
CA GLU A 57 35.10 -5.61 -7.22
C GLU A 57 36.49 -5.54 -7.93
N PHE A 58 36.49 -5.19 -9.22
CA PHE A 58 37.75 -4.94 -9.94
C PHE A 58 38.57 -3.81 -9.31
N LEU A 59 37.92 -2.80 -8.73
CA LEU A 59 38.57 -1.69 -8.04
C LEU A 59 38.82 -2.00 -6.53
N GLY A 60 38.59 -3.22 -6.08
CA GLY A 60 38.94 -3.69 -4.73
C GLY A 60 37.87 -3.41 -3.66
N LEU A 61 36.64 -3.06 -4.04
CA LEU A 61 35.54 -2.87 -3.11
C LEU A 61 34.61 -4.09 -3.05
N SER A 62 34.04 -4.35 -1.89
CA SER A 62 33.05 -5.41 -1.67
C SER A 62 31.63 -4.92 -1.97
N VAL A 63 30.80 -5.82 -2.53
CA VAL A 63 29.39 -5.54 -2.88
C VAL A 63 28.47 -6.53 -2.18
N GLY A 64 27.50 -6.02 -1.45
CA GLY A 64 26.41 -6.77 -0.81
C GLY A 64 25.07 -6.53 -1.50
N LEU A 65 24.17 -7.50 -1.37
CA LEU A 65 22.81 -7.42 -1.90
C LEU A 65 21.82 -7.86 -0.81
N ILE A 66 20.82 -7.02 -0.55
CA ILE A 66 19.70 -7.30 0.34
C ILE A 66 18.46 -7.56 -0.51
N GLN A 67 17.84 -8.72 -0.31
CA GLN A 67 16.60 -9.13 -0.97
C GLN A 67 15.68 -9.83 0.02
N HIS A 68 14.44 -10.00 -0.37
CA HIS A 68 13.49 -10.80 0.40
C HIS A 68 14.01 -12.23 0.64
N GLY A 69 13.77 -12.76 1.84
CA GLY A 69 14.16 -14.14 2.20
C GLY A 69 15.60 -14.33 2.68
N ILE A 70 16.43 -13.29 2.71
CA ILE A 70 17.78 -13.36 3.30
C ILE A 70 17.66 -13.25 4.83
N TYR A 71 18.28 -14.21 5.54
CA TYR A 71 18.33 -14.24 7.01
C TYR A 71 19.35 -13.24 7.56
N ASP A 72 19.28 -12.95 8.89
CA ASP A 72 20.07 -11.92 9.57
C ASP A 72 21.59 -12.06 9.36
N GLU A 73 22.14 -13.26 9.34
CA GLU A 73 23.58 -13.47 9.10
C GLU A 73 23.99 -13.02 7.69
N GLY A 74 23.21 -13.39 6.68
CA GLY A 74 23.43 -12.93 5.30
C GLY A 74 23.23 -11.41 5.15
N ARG A 75 22.23 -10.84 5.84
CA ARG A 75 22.00 -9.40 5.86
C ARG A 75 23.18 -8.67 6.52
N ARG A 76 23.64 -9.13 7.67
CA ARG A 76 24.81 -8.55 8.37
C ARG A 76 26.05 -8.57 7.47
N SER A 77 26.30 -9.67 6.77
CA SER A 77 27.40 -9.78 5.80
C SER A 77 27.24 -8.80 4.64
N ALA A 78 26.02 -8.65 4.10
CA ALA A 78 25.76 -7.70 3.01
C ALA A 78 25.91 -6.25 3.45
N TYR A 79 25.45 -5.88 4.66
CA TYR A 79 25.66 -4.53 5.21
C TYR A 79 27.10 -4.24 5.62
N ALA A 80 27.91 -5.27 5.89
CA ALA A 80 29.34 -5.11 6.15
C ALA A 80 30.15 -4.78 4.87
N ALA A 81 29.61 -5.01 3.69
CA ALA A 81 30.24 -4.67 2.42
C ALA A 81 30.41 -3.13 2.26
N ASP A 82 31.33 -2.70 1.38
CA ASP A 82 31.56 -1.29 1.10
C ASP A 82 30.36 -0.64 0.41
N ILE A 83 29.66 -1.41 -0.42
CA ILE A 83 28.47 -0.99 -1.17
C ILE A 83 27.38 -2.05 -0.99
N THR A 84 26.17 -1.63 -0.57
CA THR A 84 25.03 -2.52 -0.38
C THR A 84 23.88 -2.09 -1.26
N TYR A 85 23.42 -2.99 -2.13
CA TYR A 85 22.23 -2.83 -2.96
C TYR A 85 21.02 -3.42 -2.27
N GLY A 86 19.85 -2.80 -2.46
CA GLY A 86 18.57 -3.31 -1.97
C GLY A 86 17.42 -2.39 -2.32
N THR A 87 16.19 -2.79 -1.96
CA THR A 87 15.01 -1.96 -2.15
C THR A 87 14.78 -1.04 -0.95
N ASN A 88 14.05 0.07 -1.19
CA ASN A 88 13.59 0.96 -0.13
C ASN A 88 12.88 0.20 1.00
N ASN A 89 12.03 -0.77 0.64
CA ASN A 89 11.29 -1.61 1.60
C ASN A 89 12.23 -2.43 2.48
N GLU A 90 13.18 -3.17 1.88
CA GLU A 90 14.08 -4.04 2.63
C GLU A 90 14.96 -3.25 3.61
N PHE A 91 15.53 -2.12 3.18
CA PHE A 91 16.30 -1.25 4.07
C PHE A 91 15.46 -0.68 5.21
N GLY A 92 14.24 -0.25 4.93
CA GLY A 92 13.35 0.32 5.94
C GLY A 92 12.83 -0.73 6.92
N PHE A 93 12.51 -1.94 6.46
CA PHE A 93 12.12 -3.03 7.36
C PHE A 93 13.28 -3.54 8.21
N ASP A 94 14.50 -3.57 7.67
CA ASP A 94 15.68 -3.91 8.48
C ASP A 94 15.92 -2.90 9.58
N TYR A 95 15.73 -1.60 9.30
CA TYR A 95 15.78 -0.56 10.31
C TYR A 95 14.75 -0.80 11.43
N LEU A 96 13.50 -1.12 11.07
CA LEU A 96 12.46 -1.41 12.06
C LEU A 96 12.82 -2.65 12.89
N ARG A 97 13.29 -3.73 12.23
CA ARG A 97 13.71 -4.96 12.92
C ARG A 97 14.87 -4.71 13.89
N ASP A 98 15.87 -3.95 13.46
CA ASP A 98 17.01 -3.60 14.34
C ASP A 98 16.55 -2.82 15.56
N ASN A 99 15.64 -1.84 15.40
CA ASN A 99 15.12 -1.07 16.54
C ASN A 99 14.20 -1.88 17.49
N MET A 100 13.83 -3.08 17.14
CA MET A 100 13.11 -4.02 18.02
C MET A 100 14.05 -4.98 18.76
N LYS A 101 15.36 -4.98 18.45
CA LYS A 101 16.35 -5.85 19.10
C LYS A 101 16.80 -5.26 20.42
N PHE A 102 17.16 -6.15 21.36
CA PHE A 102 17.58 -5.75 22.72
C PHE A 102 19.05 -5.34 22.81
N SER A 103 19.90 -5.80 21.88
CA SER A 103 21.34 -5.49 21.86
C SER A 103 21.76 -4.89 20.53
N LEU A 104 22.67 -3.92 20.58
CA LEU A 104 23.29 -3.35 19.36
C LEU A 104 24.13 -4.36 18.59
N GLU A 105 24.63 -5.40 19.24
CA GLU A 105 25.40 -6.48 18.61
C GLU A 105 24.52 -7.33 17.65
N ASP A 106 23.21 -7.32 17.88
CA ASP A 106 22.24 -8.03 17.06
C ASP A 106 21.83 -7.26 15.80
N TYR A 107 22.16 -5.96 15.72
CA TYR A 107 21.83 -5.12 14.57
C TYR A 107 22.50 -5.68 13.29
N VAL A 108 21.75 -5.64 12.22
CA VAL A 108 22.28 -6.01 10.89
C VAL A 108 22.82 -4.81 10.14
N GLN A 109 22.19 -3.62 10.33
CA GLN A 109 22.59 -2.39 9.68
C GLN A 109 23.72 -1.70 10.43
N ARG A 110 24.57 -1.00 9.66
CA ARG A 110 25.56 -0.06 10.19
C ARG A 110 25.00 1.37 10.25
N GLU A 111 25.86 2.35 10.56
CA GLU A 111 25.49 3.76 10.50
C GLU A 111 25.04 4.19 9.09
N PHE A 112 24.04 5.08 9.05
CA PHE A 112 23.49 5.65 7.81
C PHE A 112 24.44 6.73 7.25
N ASN A 113 25.46 6.31 6.50
CA ASN A 113 26.48 7.22 5.99
C ASN A 113 26.03 7.92 4.70
N PHE A 114 25.88 7.18 3.60
CA PHE A 114 25.49 7.72 2.31
C PHE A 114 24.52 6.79 1.58
N ALA A 115 23.44 7.37 1.05
CA ALA A 115 22.53 6.65 0.18
C ALA A 115 22.42 7.33 -1.20
N VAL A 116 22.40 6.51 -2.24
CA VAL A 116 22.04 6.89 -3.61
C VAL A 116 20.75 6.22 -3.96
N VAL A 117 19.70 7.00 -4.23
CA VAL A 117 18.35 6.51 -4.51
C VAL A 117 18.10 6.58 -6.01
N ASP A 118 17.83 5.44 -6.64
CA ASP A 118 17.37 5.37 -8.02
C ASP A 118 15.86 5.58 -8.08
N GLU A 119 15.36 6.19 -9.15
CA GLU A 119 13.96 6.63 -9.28
C GLU A 119 13.50 7.42 -8.05
N VAL A 120 14.30 8.43 -7.67
CA VAL A 120 14.20 9.17 -6.41
C VAL A 120 12.87 9.90 -6.22
N ASP A 121 12.20 10.31 -7.27
CA ASP A 121 10.87 10.92 -7.28
C ASP A 121 9.81 9.93 -6.77
N SER A 122 9.83 8.69 -7.25
CA SER A 122 8.92 7.66 -6.75
C SER A 122 9.10 7.41 -5.26
N ILE A 123 10.33 7.21 -4.82
CA ILE A 123 10.62 6.77 -3.45
C ILE A 123 10.49 7.93 -2.45
N LEU A 124 10.99 9.13 -2.79
CA LEU A 124 11.06 10.26 -1.85
C LEU A 124 9.89 11.25 -1.96
N VAL A 125 9.03 11.14 -3.01
CA VAL A 125 7.85 11.98 -3.17
C VAL A 125 6.59 11.12 -3.19
N ASP A 126 6.41 10.27 -4.19
CA ASP A 126 5.16 9.51 -4.36
C ASP A 126 4.87 8.58 -3.17
N GLU A 127 5.89 7.81 -2.74
CA GLU A 127 5.76 6.85 -1.62
C GLU A 127 6.23 7.41 -0.27
N ALA A 128 6.70 8.66 -0.23
CA ALA A 128 7.38 9.24 0.94
C ALA A 128 6.59 9.12 2.25
N ARG A 129 5.27 9.25 2.20
CA ARG A 129 4.37 9.23 3.36
C ARG A 129 3.82 7.85 3.67
N THR A 130 4.06 6.85 2.83
CA THR A 130 3.65 5.48 3.07
C THR A 130 4.42 4.93 4.27
N PRO A 131 3.74 4.48 5.34
CA PRO A 131 4.41 3.92 6.50
C PRO A 131 4.80 2.47 6.24
N LEU A 132 6.01 2.11 6.61
CA LEU A 132 6.41 0.73 6.86
C LEU A 132 5.94 0.37 8.28
N ILE A 133 5.27 -0.76 8.43
CA ILE A 133 4.66 -1.18 9.69
C ILE A 133 5.04 -2.63 9.97
N ILE A 134 5.57 -2.88 11.17
CA ILE A 134 5.68 -4.23 11.73
C ILE A 134 4.59 -4.38 12.78
N SER A 135 3.74 -5.37 12.60
CA SER A 135 2.68 -5.72 13.54
C SER A 135 2.97 -7.08 14.18
N GLY A 136 2.53 -7.25 15.39
CA GLY A 136 2.57 -8.54 16.11
C GLY A 136 1.26 -8.79 16.84
N PRO A 137 0.96 -10.06 17.17
CA PRO A 137 -0.25 -10.40 17.90
C PRO A 137 -0.21 -9.78 19.29
N THR A 138 -1.34 -9.25 19.74
CA THR A 138 -1.55 -8.85 21.12
C THR A 138 -1.74 -10.09 22.03
N GLU A 139 -1.53 -9.90 23.33
CA GLU A 139 -1.85 -10.92 24.34
C GLU A 139 -3.37 -10.99 24.65
N ASP A 140 -4.22 -10.51 23.76
CA ASP A 140 -5.66 -10.45 23.97
C ASP A 140 -6.26 -11.81 24.28
N ASN A 141 -7.11 -11.82 25.28
CA ASN A 141 -7.82 -13.01 25.70
C ASN A 141 -9.02 -13.28 24.76
N ILE A 142 -8.81 -14.10 23.73
CA ILE A 142 -9.85 -14.51 22.77
C ILE A 142 -11.11 -15.02 23.47
N GLU A 143 -10.95 -15.65 24.63
CA GLU A 143 -12.04 -16.22 25.40
C GLU A 143 -13.03 -15.15 25.87
N LYS A 144 -12.56 -13.93 26.16
CA LYS A 144 -13.41 -12.79 26.53
C LYS A 144 -14.39 -12.42 25.42
N TYR A 145 -13.97 -12.42 24.16
CA TYR A 145 -14.89 -12.12 23.03
C TYR A 145 -16.05 -13.12 22.96
N HIS A 146 -15.77 -14.41 23.11
CA HIS A 146 -16.82 -15.44 23.11
C HIS A 146 -17.75 -15.34 24.31
N GLN A 147 -17.22 -15.03 25.48
CA GLN A 147 -18.02 -14.89 26.69
C GLN A 147 -18.93 -13.66 26.62
N ILE A 148 -18.36 -12.50 26.29
CA ILE A 148 -19.13 -11.24 26.20
C ILE A 148 -20.16 -11.31 25.08
N ASN A 149 -19.85 -11.95 23.95
CA ASN A 149 -20.81 -12.19 22.88
C ASN A 149 -22.10 -12.86 23.36
N LYS A 150 -21.99 -13.85 24.26
CA LYS A 150 -23.17 -14.54 24.84
C LYS A 150 -24.00 -13.62 25.73
N PHE A 151 -23.35 -12.69 26.45
CA PHE A 151 -24.03 -11.80 27.37
C PHE A 151 -24.74 -10.62 26.69
N VAL A 152 -24.19 -10.17 25.57
CA VAL A 152 -24.76 -9.08 24.76
C VAL A 152 -25.94 -9.55 23.93
N TYR A 153 -25.96 -10.83 23.55
CA TYR A 153 -27.08 -11.41 22.83
C TYR A 153 -28.39 -11.32 23.66
N GLY A 154 -29.43 -10.74 23.07
CA GLY A 154 -30.75 -10.58 23.72
C GLY A 154 -30.91 -9.32 24.60
N LEU A 155 -30.00 -8.35 24.46
CA LEU A 155 -30.25 -6.99 24.95
C LEU A 155 -31.24 -6.28 24.02
N SER A 156 -32.11 -5.43 24.62
CA SER A 156 -33.12 -4.68 23.89
C SER A 156 -32.65 -3.28 23.54
N ARG A 157 -32.97 -2.84 22.32
CA ARG A 157 -32.67 -1.47 21.86
C ARG A 157 -33.69 -0.49 22.45
N GLU A 158 -33.26 0.66 22.95
CA GLU A 158 -34.06 1.84 23.21
C GLU A 158 -34.60 2.39 21.88
N ILE A 159 -35.86 2.80 21.86
CA ILE A 159 -36.50 3.36 20.66
C ILE A 159 -36.97 4.78 20.97
N ARG A 160 -36.53 5.74 20.19
CA ARG A 160 -36.94 7.16 20.23
C ARG A 160 -38.00 7.43 19.17
N LYS A 161 -38.80 8.48 19.37
CA LYS A 161 -39.87 8.89 18.45
C LYS A 161 -39.39 9.06 17.03
N GLU A 162 -38.22 9.72 16.82
CA GLU A 162 -37.63 9.93 15.49
C GLU A 162 -37.29 8.64 14.71
N GLU A 163 -37.20 7.51 15.42
CA GLU A 163 -36.85 6.20 14.87
C GLU A 163 -38.07 5.34 14.54
N VAL A 164 -39.23 5.68 15.09
CA VAL A 164 -40.46 4.88 14.95
C VAL A 164 -40.83 4.65 13.48
N GLY A 165 -40.71 5.66 12.65
CA GLY A 165 -40.99 5.59 11.20
C GLY A 165 -40.05 4.67 10.39
N LYS A 166 -38.94 4.23 10.97
CA LYS A 166 -37.95 3.32 10.35
C LYS A 166 -38.13 1.87 10.79
N LEU A 167 -39.00 1.60 11.74
CA LEU A 167 -39.22 0.26 12.27
C LEU A 167 -40.04 -0.62 11.32
N PRO A 168 -39.82 -1.94 11.32
CA PRO A 168 -40.71 -2.91 10.66
C PRO A 168 -42.15 -2.79 11.12
N GLN A 169 -43.12 -3.05 10.23
CA GLN A 169 -44.55 -2.87 10.52
C GLN A 169 -45.05 -3.68 11.71
N ASP A 170 -44.48 -4.83 11.97
CA ASP A 170 -44.78 -5.69 13.11
C ASP A 170 -44.38 -5.09 14.47
N GLN A 171 -43.33 -4.26 14.48
CA GLN A 171 -42.86 -3.55 15.67
C GLN A 171 -43.60 -2.23 15.89
N MET A 172 -44.08 -1.57 14.85
CA MET A 172 -44.88 -0.34 14.95
C MET A 172 -46.23 -0.55 15.67
N HIS A 173 -46.85 -1.74 15.55
CA HIS A 173 -48.17 -2.01 16.10
C HIS A 173 -48.19 -2.07 17.64
N ASN A 174 -47.03 -2.23 18.27
CA ASN A 174 -46.88 -2.34 19.73
C ASN A 174 -46.41 -1.05 20.42
N ILE A 175 -46.30 0.06 19.66
CA ILE A 175 -45.82 1.34 20.16
C ILE A 175 -47.01 2.23 20.53
N ALA A 176 -46.88 2.94 21.65
CA ALA A 176 -47.95 3.66 22.34
C ALA A 176 -48.81 4.61 21.46
N GLU A 177 -50.09 4.69 21.76
CA GLU A 177 -51.14 5.43 21.04
C GLU A 177 -50.99 6.97 21.05
N ASN A 178 -50.03 7.55 21.82
CA ASN A 178 -49.89 9.01 22.00
C ASN A 178 -48.58 9.58 21.41
N LEU A 179 -48.10 9.04 20.28
CA LEU A 179 -46.87 9.50 19.64
C LEU A 179 -46.90 10.97 19.20
N ASP A 180 -48.08 11.52 18.90
CA ASP A 180 -48.22 12.88 18.36
C ASP A 180 -47.95 13.97 19.42
N GLU A 181 -48.04 13.67 20.70
CA GLU A 181 -47.79 14.59 21.82
C GLU A 181 -46.36 14.56 22.34
N MET A 182 -45.52 13.65 21.85
CA MET A 182 -44.11 13.47 22.27
C MET A 182 -43.18 14.34 21.45
N GLU A 183 -42.05 14.79 22.05
CA GLU A 183 -40.93 15.44 21.31
C GLU A 183 -40.09 14.39 20.56
N ASP A 184 -39.36 14.80 19.53
CA ASP A 184 -38.58 13.87 18.65
C ASP A 184 -37.50 13.08 19.40
N HIS A 185 -37.00 13.58 20.51
CA HIS A 185 -36.03 12.93 21.39
C HIS A 185 -36.59 12.12 22.52
N ASP A 186 -37.92 12.08 22.67
CA ASP A 186 -38.57 11.30 23.71
C ASP A 186 -38.40 9.78 23.50
N ILE A 187 -38.17 9.06 24.60
CA ILE A 187 -38.04 7.62 24.59
C ILE A 187 -39.42 7.01 24.51
N VAL A 188 -39.69 6.32 23.42
CA VAL A 188 -40.99 5.60 23.20
C VAL A 188 -40.95 4.19 23.78
N ARG A 189 -39.76 3.60 23.82
CA ARG A 189 -39.52 2.28 24.40
C ARG A 189 -38.18 2.22 25.10
N ASP A 190 -38.19 1.97 26.40
CA ASP A 190 -36.96 1.73 27.16
C ASP A 190 -36.19 0.53 26.63
N GLY A 191 -34.90 0.60 26.69
CA GLY A 191 -34.00 -0.45 26.24
C GLY A 191 -32.68 -0.49 27.02
N ASP A 192 -31.93 -1.54 26.80
CA ASP A 192 -30.63 -1.77 27.44
C ASP A 192 -29.50 -0.94 26.78
N PHE A 193 -29.72 -0.47 25.54
CA PHE A 193 -28.76 0.38 24.82
C PHE A 193 -29.45 1.33 23.85
N ALA A 194 -28.85 2.50 23.66
CA ALA A 194 -29.22 3.49 22.66
C ALA A 194 -28.30 3.38 21.44
N LEU A 195 -28.87 3.39 20.24
CA LEU A 195 -28.14 3.32 18.97
C LEU A 195 -28.28 4.67 18.25
N ASP A 196 -27.16 5.32 17.96
CA ASP A 196 -27.08 6.48 17.06
C ASP A 196 -26.46 6.06 15.73
N GLU A 197 -27.29 5.86 14.71
CA GLU A 197 -26.87 5.47 13.38
C GLU A 197 -26.04 6.56 12.67
N ARG A 198 -26.30 7.86 12.98
CA ARG A 198 -25.58 8.98 12.36
C ARG A 198 -24.18 9.13 12.93
N ALA A 199 -24.06 9.04 14.25
CA ALA A 199 -22.77 9.08 14.94
C ALA A 199 -22.03 7.73 14.90
N ARG A 200 -22.64 6.68 14.36
CA ARG A 200 -22.12 5.28 14.39
C ARG A 200 -21.68 4.88 15.80
N SER A 201 -22.49 5.19 16.80
CA SER A 201 -22.20 4.91 18.20
C SER A 201 -23.31 4.10 18.86
N ILE A 202 -22.92 3.26 19.81
CA ILE A 202 -23.82 2.54 20.71
C ILE A 202 -23.40 2.87 22.14
N ASN A 203 -24.39 3.20 22.96
CA ASN A 203 -24.17 3.50 24.37
C ASN A 203 -25.12 2.67 25.21
N LEU A 204 -24.61 2.03 26.27
CA LEU A 204 -25.43 1.37 27.26
C LEU A 204 -26.28 2.42 27.99
N THR A 205 -27.53 2.08 28.26
CA THR A 205 -28.40 2.80 29.21
C THR A 205 -28.06 2.39 30.64
N ASP A 206 -28.55 3.14 31.64
CA ASP A 206 -28.38 2.75 33.05
C ASP A 206 -28.94 1.34 33.33
N GLN A 207 -30.11 1.02 32.74
CA GLN A 207 -30.71 -0.31 32.84
C GLN A 207 -29.83 -1.38 32.18
N GLY A 208 -29.28 -1.10 31.00
CA GLY A 208 -28.39 -2.01 30.30
C GLY A 208 -27.09 -2.25 31.04
N SER A 209 -26.53 -1.21 31.65
CA SER A 209 -25.33 -1.31 32.47
C SER A 209 -25.50 -2.25 33.65
N VAL A 210 -26.58 -2.06 34.44
CA VAL A 210 -26.91 -2.95 35.57
C VAL A 210 -27.12 -4.40 35.11
N LYS A 211 -27.78 -4.60 33.97
CA LYS A 211 -28.02 -5.93 33.39
C LYS A 211 -26.74 -6.61 32.96
N ILE A 212 -25.81 -5.87 32.32
CA ILE A 212 -24.49 -6.38 31.93
C ILE A 212 -23.62 -6.67 33.14
N GLU A 213 -23.59 -5.77 34.13
CA GLU A 213 -22.86 -5.98 35.39
C GLU A 213 -23.32 -7.26 36.10
N SER A 214 -24.63 -7.50 36.18
CA SER A 214 -25.15 -8.71 36.77
C SER A 214 -24.75 -9.99 36.02
N ARG A 215 -24.58 -9.94 34.70
CA ARG A 215 -24.16 -11.07 33.87
C ARG A 215 -22.66 -11.32 33.88
N LEU A 216 -21.87 -10.25 34.10
CA LEU A 216 -20.39 -10.27 34.11
C LEU A 216 -19.81 -10.29 35.52
N GLN A 217 -20.62 -10.53 36.56
CA GLN A 217 -20.26 -10.39 37.99
C GLN A 217 -18.97 -11.14 38.38
N ASP A 218 -18.71 -12.28 37.76
CA ASP A 218 -17.48 -13.07 37.99
C ASP A 218 -16.22 -12.54 37.24
N GLN A 219 -16.41 -11.60 36.33
CA GLN A 219 -15.34 -11.04 35.49
C GLN A 219 -14.96 -9.61 35.89
N LEU A 220 -15.84 -8.89 36.55
CA LEU A 220 -15.58 -7.55 37.08
C LEU A 220 -14.70 -7.62 38.31
N VAL A 221 -13.90 -6.60 38.52
CA VAL A 221 -13.18 -6.42 39.78
C VAL A 221 -14.20 -6.24 40.90
N LYS A 222 -14.00 -6.94 42.04
CA LYS A 222 -14.93 -6.88 43.17
C LYS A 222 -15.17 -5.46 43.65
N ASP A 223 -16.41 -5.14 43.92
CA ASP A 223 -16.86 -3.85 44.43
C ASP A 223 -16.61 -2.64 43.50
N THR A 224 -16.49 -2.89 42.19
CA THR A 224 -16.34 -1.85 41.14
C THR A 224 -17.45 -1.90 40.12
N SER A 225 -17.77 -0.77 39.48
CA SER A 225 -18.70 -0.66 38.36
C SER A 225 -18.03 -0.99 37.03
N LEU A 226 -18.84 -1.33 36.02
CA LEU A 226 -18.40 -1.54 34.64
C LEU A 226 -17.64 -0.32 34.08
N PHE A 227 -17.93 0.89 34.55
CA PHE A 227 -17.33 2.15 34.11
C PHE A 227 -16.07 2.55 34.89
N ASP A 228 -15.68 1.79 35.89
CA ASP A 228 -14.45 2.04 36.63
C ASP A 228 -13.21 1.69 35.77
N TYR A 229 -12.11 2.36 36.04
CA TYR A 229 -10.87 2.23 35.25
C TYR A 229 -10.39 0.78 35.12
N GLU A 230 -10.54 0.00 36.19
CA GLU A 230 -10.15 -1.41 36.24
C GLU A 230 -10.94 -2.30 35.27
N ASN A 231 -12.15 -1.87 34.89
CA ASN A 231 -13.07 -2.62 34.00
C ASN A 231 -13.17 -2.04 32.59
N MET A 232 -12.35 -1.03 32.25
CA MET A 232 -12.40 -0.36 30.93
C MET A 232 -12.20 -1.33 29.76
N GLU A 233 -11.39 -2.36 29.93
CA GLU A 233 -11.17 -3.40 28.92
C GLU A 233 -12.48 -4.18 28.68
N ILE A 234 -13.18 -4.56 29.74
CA ILE A 234 -14.46 -5.28 29.66
C ILE A 234 -15.51 -4.40 29.00
N LEU A 235 -15.62 -3.14 29.40
CA LEU A 235 -16.51 -2.16 28.79
C LEU A 235 -16.23 -2.00 27.29
N HIS A 236 -14.96 -1.96 26.90
CA HIS A 236 -14.56 -1.90 25.51
C HIS A 236 -15.07 -3.12 24.74
N HIS A 237 -14.84 -4.34 25.22
CA HIS A 237 -15.34 -5.56 24.58
C HIS A 237 -16.87 -5.61 24.50
N VAL A 238 -17.58 -5.13 25.52
CA VAL A 238 -19.05 -5.03 25.51
C VAL A 238 -19.52 -4.09 24.39
N ASN A 239 -18.88 -2.91 24.27
CA ASN A 239 -19.21 -1.95 23.22
C ASN A 239 -18.94 -2.50 21.82
N GLN A 240 -17.84 -3.23 21.62
CA GLN A 240 -17.54 -3.85 20.32
C GLN A 240 -18.52 -4.99 19.99
N ALA A 241 -18.91 -5.80 20.99
CA ALA A 241 -19.92 -6.83 20.79
C ALA A 241 -21.30 -6.23 20.45
N LEU A 242 -21.71 -5.14 21.12
CA LEU A 242 -22.92 -4.40 20.77
C LEU A 242 -22.87 -3.87 19.34
N LYS A 243 -21.77 -3.24 18.93
CA LYS A 243 -21.58 -2.78 17.53
C LYS A 243 -21.70 -3.93 16.55
N ALA A 244 -21.01 -5.04 16.82
CA ALA A 244 -21.05 -6.22 15.97
C ALA A 244 -22.46 -6.76 15.78
N HIS A 245 -23.28 -6.81 16.84
CA HIS A 245 -24.64 -7.35 16.77
C HIS A 245 -25.66 -6.41 16.14
N TYR A 246 -25.57 -5.12 16.41
CA TYR A 246 -26.66 -4.18 16.14
C TYR A 246 -26.35 -3.11 15.11
N MET A 247 -25.08 -2.96 14.70
CA MET A 247 -24.67 -1.99 13.66
C MET A 247 -24.11 -2.63 12.41
N PHE A 248 -23.55 -3.85 12.49
CA PHE A 248 -22.93 -4.51 11.37
C PHE A 248 -23.74 -5.71 10.92
N ASN A 249 -24.21 -5.69 9.68
CA ASN A 249 -25.07 -6.69 9.09
C ASN A 249 -24.31 -7.60 8.15
N LYS A 250 -24.53 -8.91 8.33
CA LYS A 250 -24.01 -9.92 7.40
C LYS A 250 -24.58 -9.70 6.00
N ASP A 251 -23.77 -9.96 4.98
CA ASP A 251 -24.08 -9.79 3.55
C ASP A 251 -24.29 -8.32 3.12
N VAL A 252 -24.04 -7.36 4.02
CA VAL A 252 -24.05 -5.91 3.75
C VAL A 252 -22.70 -5.31 4.07
N ASP A 253 -22.28 -5.36 5.36
CA ASP A 253 -21.03 -4.79 5.84
C ASP A 253 -19.88 -5.79 5.81
N TYR A 254 -20.19 -7.07 5.87
CA TYR A 254 -19.24 -8.18 5.79
C TYR A 254 -19.90 -9.47 5.29
N VAL A 255 -19.09 -10.41 4.81
CA VAL A 255 -19.51 -11.78 4.49
C VAL A 255 -18.69 -12.79 5.29
N VAL A 256 -19.21 -14.02 5.41
CA VAL A 256 -18.48 -15.13 5.99
C VAL A 256 -18.15 -16.13 4.88
N GLN A 257 -16.87 -16.29 4.56
CA GLN A 257 -16.39 -17.25 3.55
C GLN A 257 -15.22 -18.06 4.10
N GLU A 258 -15.20 -19.34 3.87
CA GLU A 258 -14.14 -20.27 4.31
C GLU A 258 -13.81 -20.17 5.81
N GLY A 259 -14.82 -19.86 6.65
CA GLY A 259 -14.65 -19.70 8.09
C GLY A 259 -14.01 -18.37 8.52
N GLN A 260 -13.93 -17.40 7.63
CA GLN A 260 -13.39 -16.07 7.91
C GLN A 260 -14.43 -14.97 7.65
N VAL A 261 -14.36 -13.90 8.43
CA VAL A 261 -15.11 -12.67 8.20
C VAL A 261 -14.35 -11.81 7.22
N ILE A 262 -14.97 -11.46 6.09
CA ILE A 262 -14.37 -10.61 5.05
C ILE A 262 -15.19 -9.33 4.92
N ILE A 263 -14.52 -8.17 5.01
CA ILE A 263 -15.15 -6.86 4.90
C ILE A 263 -15.70 -6.65 3.49
N VAL A 264 -16.89 -6.03 3.40
CA VAL A 264 -17.46 -5.49 2.16
C VAL A 264 -17.22 -3.98 2.16
N ASP A 265 -16.61 -3.47 1.11
CA ASP A 265 -16.39 -2.03 0.94
C ASP A 265 -17.73 -1.29 0.74
N GLU A 266 -17.98 -0.29 1.58
CA GLU A 266 -19.25 0.46 1.61
C GLU A 266 -19.55 1.17 0.28
N PHE A 267 -18.51 1.62 -0.46
CA PHE A 267 -18.66 2.40 -1.69
C PHE A 267 -18.71 1.54 -2.94
N THR A 268 -17.93 0.48 -2.98
CA THR A 268 -17.76 -0.34 -4.17
C THR A 268 -18.49 -1.68 -4.11
N GLY A 269 -18.93 -2.11 -2.92
CA GLY A 269 -19.50 -3.44 -2.69
C GLY A 269 -18.52 -4.60 -2.90
N ARG A 270 -17.22 -4.31 -2.99
CA ARG A 270 -16.17 -5.31 -3.23
C ARG A 270 -15.72 -5.95 -1.92
N LEU A 271 -15.40 -7.24 -1.99
CA LEU A 271 -14.78 -7.93 -0.87
C LEU A 271 -13.34 -7.44 -0.69
N MET A 272 -12.95 -7.26 0.56
CA MET A 272 -11.62 -6.79 0.96
C MET A 272 -10.89 -7.87 1.77
N PRO A 273 -10.41 -8.95 1.12
CA PRO A 273 -9.70 -10.02 1.83
C PRO A 273 -8.41 -9.49 2.46
N GLY A 274 -8.09 -9.99 3.64
CA GLY A 274 -6.90 -9.58 4.40
C GLY A 274 -7.02 -8.25 5.16
N ARG A 275 -8.10 -7.47 4.95
CA ARG A 275 -8.41 -6.31 5.80
C ARG A 275 -9.28 -6.71 6.98
N ARG A 276 -9.05 -6.04 8.11
CA ARG A 276 -9.81 -6.26 9.35
C ARG A 276 -10.32 -4.92 9.90
N PHE A 277 -11.47 -4.94 10.56
CA PHE A 277 -11.92 -3.79 11.35
C PHE A 277 -10.98 -3.62 12.55
N SER A 278 -10.74 -2.38 12.95
CA SER A 278 -9.90 -2.02 14.10
C SER A 278 -10.62 -2.19 15.45
N ASP A 279 -9.86 -1.99 16.51
CA ASP A 279 -10.33 -1.84 17.89
C ASP A 279 -11.15 -3.03 18.41
N GLY A 280 -10.83 -4.26 18.01
CA GLY A 280 -11.51 -5.47 18.47
C GLY A 280 -12.88 -5.73 17.81
N LEU A 281 -13.36 -4.85 16.91
CA LEU A 281 -14.64 -5.04 16.22
C LEU A 281 -14.65 -6.29 15.33
N HIS A 282 -13.52 -6.56 14.64
CA HIS A 282 -13.43 -7.73 13.77
C HIS A 282 -13.53 -9.02 14.56
N GLN A 283 -12.86 -9.09 15.72
CA GLN A 283 -12.94 -10.21 16.67
C GLN A 283 -14.36 -10.38 17.24
N ALA A 284 -15.03 -9.27 17.53
CA ALA A 284 -16.43 -9.30 17.97
C ALA A 284 -17.37 -9.85 16.88
N LEU A 285 -17.12 -9.54 15.60
CA LEU A 285 -17.84 -10.11 14.45
C LEU A 285 -17.55 -11.60 14.28
N GLU A 286 -16.29 -12.00 14.41
CA GLU A 286 -15.88 -13.42 14.38
C GLU A 286 -16.58 -14.20 15.49
N ALA A 287 -16.63 -13.64 16.71
CA ALA A 287 -17.35 -14.24 17.85
C ALA A 287 -18.86 -14.30 17.61
N LYS A 288 -19.46 -13.26 17.02
CA LYS A 288 -20.89 -13.22 16.63
C LYS A 288 -21.22 -14.32 15.64
N GLU A 289 -20.39 -14.53 14.62
CA GLU A 289 -20.62 -15.53 13.56
C GLU A 289 -20.17 -16.94 13.97
N GLY A 290 -19.55 -17.09 15.14
CA GLY A 290 -19.08 -18.39 15.65
C GLY A 290 -17.91 -18.98 14.85
N VAL A 291 -17.17 -18.15 14.14
CA VAL A 291 -15.92 -18.54 13.45
C VAL A 291 -14.72 -18.41 14.40
N THR A 292 -13.55 -18.89 13.99
CA THR A 292 -12.32 -18.76 14.78
C THR A 292 -11.99 -17.29 14.98
N VAL A 293 -11.90 -16.86 16.24
CA VAL A 293 -11.46 -15.50 16.58
C VAL A 293 -9.96 -15.41 16.47
N GLU A 294 -9.46 -14.57 15.55
CA GLU A 294 -8.03 -14.33 15.40
C GLU A 294 -7.58 -13.19 16.33
N ARG A 295 -6.34 -13.29 16.81
CA ARG A 295 -5.77 -12.26 17.68
C ARG A 295 -5.70 -10.91 16.97
N GLU A 296 -5.88 -9.84 17.71
CA GLU A 296 -5.63 -8.50 17.21
C GLU A 296 -4.13 -8.30 16.97
N ASN A 297 -3.79 -7.57 15.90
CA ASN A 297 -2.42 -7.22 15.62
C ASN A 297 -2.14 -5.82 16.13
N GLN A 298 -1.17 -5.72 17.02
CA GLN A 298 -0.67 -4.43 17.51
C GLN A 298 0.49 -3.96 16.64
N THR A 299 0.52 -2.67 16.32
CA THR A 299 1.68 -2.07 15.67
C THR A 299 2.86 -2.02 16.65
N LEU A 300 3.91 -2.77 16.34
CA LEU A 300 5.13 -2.84 17.16
C LEU A 300 6.13 -1.76 16.77
N ALA A 301 6.29 -1.50 15.47
CA ALA A 301 7.20 -0.49 14.96
C ALA A 301 6.67 0.10 13.65
N THR A 302 6.89 1.40 13.44
CA THR A 302 6.52 2.07 12.19
C THR A 302 7.50 3.19 11.85
N ILE A 303 7.76 3.39 10.57
CA ILE A 303 8.49 4.54 10.03
C ILE A 303 8.00 4.85 8.62
N THR A 304 7.93 6.12 8.23
CA THR A 304 7.72 6.51 6.83
C THR A 304 9.04 6.53 6.07
N PHE A 305 9.02 6.33 4.75
CA PHE A 305 10.23 6.48 3.93
C PHE A 305 10.85 7.86 4.11
N GLN A 306 10.02 8.90 4.17
CA GLN A 306 10.48 10.27 4.42
C GLN A 306 11.36 10.37 5.67
N ASN A 307 10.94 9.77 6.78
CA ASN A 307 11.70 9.81 8.03
C ASN A 307 12.93 8.91 7.97
N TYR A 308 12.82 7.75 7.36
CA TYR A 308 13.93 6.82 7.19
C TYR A 308 15.10 7.45 6.41
N PHE A 309 14.83 8.04 5.24
CA PHE A 309 15.88 8.64 4.40
C PHE A 309 16.54 9.88 5.01
N ARG A 310 15.87 10.56 5.94
CA ARG A 310 16.47 11.66 6.70
C ARG A 310 17.51 11.22 7.73
N LEU A 311 17.65 9.93 8.02
CA LEU A 311 18.68 9.39 8.90
C LEU A 311 20.07 9.39 8.27
N TYR A 312 20.16 9.40 6.92
CA TYR A 312 21.44 9.39 6.23
C TYR A 312 22.18 10.73 6.41
N LYS A 313 23.47 10.64 6.72
CA LYS A 313 24.35 11.82 6.81
C LYS A 313 24.46 12.51 5.45
N LYS A 314 24.39 11.73 4.37
CA LYS A 314 24.42 12.21 2.99
C LYS A 314 23.41 11.42 2.15
N LEU A 315 22.60 12.15 1.40
CA LEU A 315 21.60 11.58 0.51
C LEU A 315 21.78 12.15 -0.90
N SER A 316 21.58 11.35 -1.91
CA SER A 316 21.50 11.78 -3.30
C SER A 316 20.56 10.86 -4.07
N GLY A 317 20.19 11.26 -5.27
CA GLY A 317 19.29 10.44 -6.08
C GLY A 317 19.41 10.75 -7.56
N MET A 318 18.79 9.88 -8.35
CA MET A 318 18.71 10.05 -9.80
C MET A 318 17.33 9.63 -10.29
N THR A 319 16.83 10.32 -11.30
CA THR A 319 15.57 10.03 -11.99
C THR A 319 15.52 10.74 -13.32
N GLY A 320 14.52 10.45 -14.15
CA GLY A 320 14.21 11.20 -15.37
C GLY A 320 13.32 12.43 -15.15
N THR A 321 12.75 12.61 -13.93
CA THR A 321 11.65 13.55 -13.67
C THR A 321 11.72 14.16 -12.27
N ALA A 322 12.70 15.03 -11.99
CA ALA A 322 12.88 15.64 -10.66
C ALA A 322 12.60 17.14 -10.58
N GLU A 323 12.73 17.87 -11.69
CA GLU A 323 12.63 19.33 -11.70
C GLU A 323 11.23 19.82 -11.27
N THR A 324 10.18 19.08 -11.60
CA THR A 324 8.80 19.38 -11.17
C THR A 324 8.65 19.40 -9.67
N GLU A 325 9.34 18.48 -8.97
CA GLU A 325 9.27 18.27 -7.53
C GLU A 325 10.44 18.92 -6.75
N LYS A 326 11.23 19.74 -7.40
CA LYS A 326 12.42 20.40 -6.84
C LYS A 326 12.18 21.11 -5.52
N ASN A 327 11.04 21.76 -5.37
CA ASN A 327 10.68 22.47 -4.15
C ASN A 327 10.45 21.51 -2.98
N GLU A 328 9.85 20.36 -3.23
CA GLU A 328 9.61 19.32 -2.22
C GLU A 328 10.90 18.67 -1.78
N PHE A 329 11.76 18.27 -2.70
CA PHE A 329 13.10 17.75 -2.41
C PHE A 329 13.91 18.72 -1.57
N LYS A 330 13.88 20.02 -1.91
CA LYS A 330 14.61 21.04 -1.15
C LYS A 330 14.06 21.23 0.25
N LYS A 331 12.74 21.28 0.40
CA LYS A 331 12.07 21.56 1.67
C LYS A 331 12.19 20.40 2.67
N ILE A 332 12.05 19.17 2.19
CA ILE A 332 11.96 17.97 3.06
C ILE A 332 13.33 17.38 3.33
N TYR A 333 14.16 17.22 2.29
CA TYR A 333 15.43 16.50 2.35
C TYR A 333 16.65 17.41 2.21
N ASN A 334 16.46 18.71 1.96
CA ASN A 334 17.50 19.67 1.63
C ASN A 334 18.31 19.30 0.37
N LEU A 335 17.71 18.55 -0.56
CA LEU A 335 18.34 18.15 -1.81
C LEU A 335 18.12 19.20 -2.90
N GLY A 336 19.19 19.52 -3.64
CA GLY A 336 19.09 20.30 -4.88
C GLY A 336 18.86 19.38 -6.08
N VAL A 337 18.20 19.88 -7.13
CA VAL A 337 18.04 19.17 -8.40
C VAL A 337 18.96 19.77 -9.45
N VAL A 338 19.73 18.93 -10.12
CA VAL A 338 20.63 19.29 -11.22
C VAL A 338 20.16 18.59 -12.49
N VAL A 339 19.60 19.34 -13.42
CA VAL A 339 19.20 18.81 -14.72
C VAL A 339 20.44 18.64 -15.60
N VAL A 340 20.71 17.39 -16.01
CA VAL A 340 21.85 17.06 -16.86
C VAL A 340 21.39 17.06 -18.33
N PRO A 341 21.99 17.87 -19.19
CA PRO A 341 21.60 17.89 -20.60
C PRO A 341 21.86 16.54 -21.26
N THR A 342 20.99 16.16 -22.20
CA THR A 342 21.14 14.92 -22.97
C THR A 342 22.39 14.95 -23.88
N ASN A 343 23.03 13.79 -24.09
CA ASN A 343 24.18 13.67 -24.97
C ASN A 343 23.85 13.96 -26.44
N LYS A 344 22.63 13.57 -26.87
CA LYS A 344 22.11 13.86 -28.22
C LYS A 344 20.80 14.63 -28.12
N PRO A 345 20.46 15.44 -29.14
CA PRO A 345 19.15 16.10 -29.19
C PRO A 345 18.00 15.08 -29.07
N LEU A 346 16.93 15.45 -28.35
CA LEU A 346 15.76 14.62 -28.22
C LEU A 346 15.09 14.38 -29.56
N ALA A 347 14.99 13.11 -29.97
CA ALA A 347 14.34 12.71 -31.21
C ALA A 347 12.85 12.35 -31.04
N ARG A 348 12.38 12.18 -29.79
CA ARG A 348 10.99 11.87 -29.47
C ARG A 348 10.07 13.00 -29.95
N LYS A 349 8.97 12.61 -30.57
CA LYS A 349 7.91 13.54 -31.00
C LYS A 349 6.70 13.37 -30.11
N ASP A 350 6.41 14.40 -29.31
CA ASP A 350 5.20 14.43 -28.46
C ASP A 350 4.04 14.94 -29.31
N LEU A 351 3.03 14.09 -29.53
CA LEU A 351 1.84 14.43 -30.29
C LEU A 351 0.82 15.10 -29.36
N SER A 352 -0.08 15.91 -29.96
CA SER A 352 -1.18 16.53 -29.21
C SER A 352 -2.18 15.51 -28.72
N ASP A 353 -2.78 15.77 -27.57
CA ASP A 353 -3.86 14.95 -26.99
C ASP A 353 -5.08 14.94 -27.91
N VAL A 354 -5.77 13.80 -27.96
CA VAL A 354 -7.02 13.62 -28.72
C VAL A 354 -8.18 13.46 -27.73
N VAL A 355 -9.14 14.34 -27.81
CA VAL A 355 -10.31 14.36 -26.91
C VAL A 355 -11.51 13.69 -27.57
N PHE A 356 -12.17 12.80 -26.82
CA PHE A 356 -13.34 12.04 -27.26
C PHE A 356 -14.57 12.37 -26.42
N LYS A 357 -15.77 12.30 -27.03
CA LYS A 357 -17.05 12.54 -26.33
C LYS A 357 -17.41 11.42 -25.34
N THR A 358 -16.98 10.19 -25.59
CA THR A 358 -17.29 9.02 -24.78
C THR A 358 -16.06 8.13 -24.60
N VAL A 359 -16.03 7.38 -23.49
CA VAL A 359 -14.98 6.39 -23.21
C VAL A 359 -14.92 5.30 -24.29
N ASP A 360 -16.07 4.83 -24.76
CA ASP A 360 -16.14 3.83 -25.82
C ASP A 360 -15.53 4.32 -27.15
N ALA A 361 -15.78 5.57 -27.52
CA ALA A 361 -15.17 6.17 -28.71
C ALA A 361 -13.65 6.27 -28.57
N LYS A 362 -13.16 6.64 -27.37
CA LYS A 362 -11.73 6.66 -27.02
C LYS A 362 -11.10 5.27 -27.19
N TYR A 363 -11.71 4.22 -26.61
CA TYR A 363 -11.15 2.87 -26.68
C TYR A 363 -11.15 2.30 -28.12
N ARG A 364 -12.18 2.56 -28.91
CA ARG A 364 -12.21 2.18 -30.34
C ARG A 364 -11.08 2.86 -31.11
N ALA A 365 -10.93 4.18 -30.95
CA ALA A 365 -9.86 4.92 -31.60
C ALA A 365 -8.47 4.45 -31.17
N THR A 366 -8.30 4.08 -29.87
CA THR A 366 -7.08 3.48 -29.34
C THR A 366 -6.76 2.16 -30.08
N VAL A 367 -7.74 1.26 -30.20
CA VAL A 367 -7.56 -0.01 -30.89
C VAL A 367 -7.26 0.18 -32.39
N ASP A 368 -7.96 1.10 -33.06
CA ASP A 368 -7.73 1.40 -34.49
C ASP A 368 -6.29 1.95 -34.68
N ARG A 369 -5.82 2.81 -33.76
CA ARG A 369 -4.45 3.33 -33.82
C ARG A 369 -3.41 2.25 -33.59
N ILE A 370 -3.63 1.36 -32.61
CA ILE A 370 -2.75 0.21 -32.37
C ILE A 370 -2.68 -0.68 -33.60
N LYS A 371 -3.82 -0.97 -34.23
CA LYS A 371 -3.89 -1.78 -35.45
C LYS A 371 -3.07 -1.17 -36.60
N GLU A 372 -3.22 0.14 -36.84
CA GLU A 372 -2.45 0.85 -37.86
C GLU A 372 -0.95 0.73 -37.66
N LEU A 373 -0.48 0.95 -36.40
CA LEU A 373 0.93 0.90 -36.06
C LEU A 373 1.49 -0.53 -36.11
N ASN A 374 0.75 -1.50 -35.58
CA ASN A 374 1.14 -2.91 -35.63
C ASN A 374 1.28 -3.43 -37.06
N GLN A 375 0.39 -3.01 -37.99
CA GLN A 375 0.51 -3.34 -39.42
C GLN A 375 1.80 -2.78 -40.05
N LYS A 376 2.35 -1.69 -39.53
CA LYS A 376 3.62 -1.11 -39.98
C LYS A 376 4.81 -1.76 -39.27
N GLY A 377 4.58 -2.69 -38.35
CA GLY A 377 5.63 -3.28 -37.50
C GLY A 377 6.14 -2.37 -36.38
N GLN A 378 5.51 -1.21 -36.16
CA GLN A 378 5.90 -0.31 -35.08
C GLN A 378 5.38 -0.83 -33.75
N PRO A 379 6.23 -1.07 -32.74
CA PRO A 379 5.76 -1.52 -31.44
C PRO A 379 5.02 -0.41 -30.69
N VAL A 380 3.99 -0.82 -29.93
CA VAL A 380 3.14 0.10 -29.18
C VAL A 380 3.13 -0.26 -27.71
N LEU A 381 3.48 0.71 -26.86
CA LEU A 381 3.31 0.65 -25.41
C LEU A 381 2.09 1.46 -25.02
N VAL A 382 1.05 0.77 -24.51
CA VAL A 382 -0.21 1.38 -24.10
C VAL A 382 -0.18 1.59 -22.58
N GLY A 383 -0.12 2.84 -22.13
CA GLY A 383 -0.25 3.21 -20.72
C GLY A 383 -1.71 3.32 -20.30
N THR A 384 -2.09 2.64 -19.21
CA THR A 384 -3.46 2.66 -18.66
C THR A 384 -3.44 3.07 -17.19
N VAL A 385 -4.50 3.75 -16.75
CA VAL A 385 -4.61 4.26 -15.37
C VAL A 385 -5.06 3.20 -14.35
N SER A 386 -5.65 2.09 -14.81
CA SER A 386 -6.11 1.02 -13.91
C SER A 386 -6.04 -0.36 -14.57
N ILE A 387 -6.15 -1.41 -13.74
CA ILE A 387 -6.19 -2.80 -14.19
C ILE A 387 -7.44 -3.03 -15.06
N GLU A 388 -8.60 -2.48 -14.68
CA GLU A 388 -9.86 -2.64 -15.42
C GLU A 388 -9.76 -2.04 -16.82
N VAL A 389 -9.12 -0.90 -16.98
CA VAL A 389 -8.86 -0.27 -18.28
C VAL A 389 -7.95 -1.15 -19.12
N SER A 390 -6.87 -1.68 -18.51
CA SER A 390 -5.94 -2.58 -19.20
C SER A 390 -6.63 -3.85 -19.71
N GLU A 391 -7.48 -4.48 -18.89
CA GLU A 391 -8.27 -5.65 -19.26
C GLU A 391 -9.32 -5.35 -20.34
N SER A 392 -9.94 -4.17 -20.28
CA SER A 392 -10.93 -3.74 -21.29
C SER A 392 -10.30 -3.55 -22.66
N ILE A 393 -9.14 -2.89 -22.73
CA ILE A 393 -8.39 -2.72 -23.98
C ILE A 393 -7.88 -4.08 -24.49
N SER A 394 -7.38 -4.94 -23.60
CA SER A 394 -6.93 -6.30 -23.93
C SER A 394 -8.05 -7.12 -24.60
N LYS A 395 -9.27 -7.11 -24.03
CA LYS A 395 -10.44 -7.77 -24.61
C LYS A 395 -10.78 -7.24 -26.00
N LEU A 396 -10.65 -5.95 -26.23
CA LEU A 396 -10.89 -5.34 -27.55
C LEU A 396 -9.82 -5.74 -28.56
N LEU A 397 -8.53 -5.75 -28.18
CA LEU A 397 -7.43 -6.21 -29.06
C LEU A 397 -7.56 -7.69 -29.43
N THR A 398 -7.95 -8.54 -28.47
CA THR A 398 -8.25 -9.95 -28.71
C THR A 398 -9.37 -10.14 -29.76
N LYS A 399 -10.45 -9.33 -29.68
CA LYS A 399 -11.56 -9.38 -30.65
C LYS A 399 -11.13 -9.01 -32.07
N VAL A 400 -10.15 -8.14 -32.22
CA VAL A 400 -9.63 -7.75 -33.55
C VAL A 400 -8.40 -8.57 -33.98
N GLY A 401 -8.01 -9.59 -33.19
CA GLY A 401 -6.96 -10.54 -33.55
C GLY A 401 -5.53 -9.99 -33.42
N ILE A 402 -5.28 -8.95 -32.58
CA ILE A 402 -3.95 -8.41 -32.35
C ILE A 402 -3.32 -9.13 -31.16
N ALA A 403 -2.17 -9.80 -31.39
CA ALA A 403 -1.37 -10.39 -30.33
C ALA A 403 -0.78 -9.28 -29.46
N HIS A 404 -0.90 -9.43 -28.15
CA HIS A 404 -0.42 -8.43 -27.18
C HIS A 404 -0.08 -9.06 -25.82
N GLU A 405 0.78 -8.41 -25.08
CA GLU A 405 1.10 -8.74 -23.69
C GLU A 405 0.47 -7.72 -22.74
N VAL A 406 0.06 -8.18 -21.55
CA VAL A 406 -0.53 -7.32 -20.52
C VAL A 406 0.36 -7.34 -19.28
N LEU A 407 0.82 -6.19 -18.87
CA LEU A 407 1.63 -5.97 -17.70
C LEU A 407 0.83 -5.22 -16.64
N ASN A 408 0.41 -5.92 -15.60
CA ASN A 408 -0.31 -5.36 -14.46
C ASN A 408 0.07 -6.11 -13.18
N ALA A 409 -0.44 -5.66 -12.03
CA ALA A 409 -0.12 -6.23 -10.72
C ALA A 409 -0.38 -7.74 -10.57
N LYS A 410 -1.10 -8.38 -11.50
CA LYS A 410 -1.36 -9.82 -11.48
C LYS A 410 -0.23 -10.66 -12.10
N HIS A 411 0.75 -10.02 -12.76
CA HIS A 411 1.78 -10.70 -13.56
C HIS A 411 3.21 -10.28 -13.22
N HIS A 412 3.48 -9.98 -11.95
CA HIS A 412 4.79 -9.48 -11.49
C HIS A 412 5.98 -10.39 -11.84
N GLU A 413 5.79 -11.72 -11.81
CA GLU A 413 6.90 -12.67 -12.06
C GLU A 413 7.46 -12.62 -13.48
N ARG A 414 6.65 -12.16 -14.46
CA ARG A 414 7.04 -12.06 -15.88
C ARG A 414 7.32 -10.63 -16.33
N GLU A 415 7.32 -9.69 -15.42
CA GLU A 415 7.43 -8.25 -15.74
C GLU A 415 8.67 -7.93 -16.58
N ALA A 416 9.84 -8.38 -16.14
CA ALA A 416 11.10 -8.12 -16.85
C ALA A 416 11.14 -8.73 -18.26
N GLU A 417 10.55 -9.91 -18.45
CA GLU A 417 10.44 -10.58 -19.75
C GLU A 417 9.52 -9.78 -20.68
N ILE A 418 8.33 -9.40 -20.23
CA ILE A 418 7.35 -8.63 -21.00
C ILE A 418 7.95 -7.29 -21.44
N ILE A 419 8.64 -6.60 -20.54
CA ILE A 419 9.27 -5.30 -20.83
C ILE A 419 10.43 -5.46 -21.83
N SER A 420 11.24 -6.49 -21.70
CA SER A 420 12.33 -6.74 -22.64
C SER A 420 11.81 -6.96 -24.08
N ASN A 421 10.62 -7.51 -24.21
CA ASN A 421 9.96 -7.77 -25.49
C ASN A 421 9.19 -6.55 -26.02
N ALA A 422 8.84 -5.58 -25.20
CA ALA A 422 8.03 -4.41 -25.58
C ALA A 422 8.70 -3.52 -26.65
N GLY A 423 10.02 -3.59 -26.81
CA GLY A 423 10.79 -2.88 -27.84
C GLY A 423 10.97 -3.66 -29.15
N GLN A 424 10.45 -4.86 -29.27
CA GLN A 424 10.63 -5.67 -30.48
C GLN A 424 9.65 -5.27 -31.59
N PHE A 425 10.04 -5.52 -32.83
CA PHE A 425 9.26 -5.19 -34.01
C PHE A 425 7.83 -5.77 -33.95
N GLY A 426 6.82 -4.91 -34.08
CA GLY A 426 5.41 -5.26 -34.05
C GLY A 426 4.85 -5.66 -32.69
N ALA A 427 5.61 -5.53 -31.59
CA ALA A 427 5.13 -5.82 -30.25
C ALA A 427 4.02 -4.86 -29.80
N VAL A 428 3.01 -5.38 -29.10
CA VAL A 428 1.98 -4.57 -28.46
C VAL A 428 1.96 -4.92 -26.98
N THR A 429 2.24 -3.95 -26.13
CA THR A 429 2.28 -4.13 -24.67
C THR A 429 1.32 -3.15 -24.00
N ILE A 430 0.42 -3.66 -23.16
CA ILE A 430 -0.47 -2.84 -22.32
C ILE A 430 0.11 -2.85 -20.90
N ALA A 431 0.40 -1.69 -20.36
CA ALA A 431 0.95 -1.55 -19.00
C ALA A 431 0.12 -0.57 -18.16
N THR A 432 -0.04 -0.87 -16.86
CA THR A 432 -0.52 0.13 -15.91
C THR A 432 0.61 1.09 -15.53
N ASN A 433 0.28 2.32 -15.09
CA ASN A 433 1.26 3.39 -14.85
C ASN A 433 2.45 2.99 -13.97
N MET A 434 2.25 2.07 -13.03
CA MET A 434 3.31 1.64 -12.08
C MET A 434 4.11 0.43 -12.58
N ALA A 435 3.65 -0.23 -13.62
CA ALA A 435 4.28 -1.44 -14.13
C ALA A 435 5.46 -1.08 -15.06
N GLY A 436 6.59 -1.76 -14.87
CA GLY A 436 7.77 -1.58 -15.70
C GLY A 436 8.66 -0.41 -15.36
N ARG A 437 8.38 0.34 -14.31
CA ARG A 437 9.22 1.49 -13.91
C ARG A 437 10.64 1.03 -13.58
N GLY A 438 11.63 1.77 -14.07
CA GLY A 438 13.05 1.47 -13.87
C GLY A 438 13.63 0.38 -14.78
N THR A 439 12.83 -0.28 -15.62
CA THR A 439 13.29 -1.28 -16.56
C THR A 439 13.38 -0.69 -17.97
N ASP A 440 14.56 -0.81 -18.60
CA ASP A 440 14.81 -0.25 -19.93
C ASP A 440 14.10 -1.05 -21.03
N ILE A 441 13.31 -0.38 -21.86
CA ILE A 441 12.80 -0.92 -23.13
C ILE A 441 13.84 -0.66 -24.20
N LYS A 442 14.43 -1.71 -24.78
CA LYS A 442 15.44 -1.61 -25.83
C LYS A 442 14.79 -1.88 -27.19
N PRO A 443 14.61 -0.84 -28.04
CA PRO A 443 14.11 -1.04 -29.39
C PRO A 443 15.11 -1.89 -30.20
N SER A 444 14.58 -2.85 -30.98
CA SER A 444 15.41 -3.57 -31.96
C SER A 444 15.85 -2.65 -33.09
N PRO A 445 16.92 -2.98 -33.84
CA PRO A 445 17.31 -2.19 -35.02
C PRO A 445 16.18 -1.98 -36.04
N GLU A 446 15.39 -2.99 -36.29
CA GLU A 446 14.21 -2.96 -37.16
C GLU A 446 13.12 -2.02 -36.63
N THR A 447 12.94 -1.96 -35.30
CA THR A 447 12.02 -1.03 -34.64
C THR A 447 12.46 0.43 -34.85
N LEU A 448 13.74 0.71 -34.80
CA LEU A 448 14.27 2.07 -35.05
C LEU A 448 13.98 2.55 -36.47
N GLU A 449 14.02 1.66 -37.46
CA GLU A 449 13.71 1.99 -38.86
C GLU A 449 12.24 2.39 -39.07
N VAL A 450 11.32 1.81 -38.31
CA VAL A 450 9.88 2.14 -38.39
C VAL A 450 9.47 3.28 -37.45
N GLY A 451 10.42 3.96 -36.81
CA GLY A 451 10.17 5.16 -36.00
C GLY A 451 10.20 4.94 -34.48
N GLY A 452 10.75 3.80 -34.02
CA GLY A 452 10.89 3.50 -32.60
C GLY A 452 9.58 3.03 -31.92
N VAL A 453 9.57 2.99 -30.60
CA VAL A 453 8.38 2.58 -29.80
C VAL A 453 7.38 3.72 -29.76
N PHE A 454 6.14 3.45 -30.11
CA PHE A 454 5.03 4.39 -29.95
C PHE A 454 4.40 4.24 -28.57
N VAL A 455 4.38 5.33 -27.79
CA VAL A 455 3.76 5.36 -26.47
C VAL A 455 2.37 5.99 -26.59
N LEU A 456 1.34 5.29 -26.13
CA LEU A 456 -0.06 5.71 -26.18
C LEU A 456 -0.61 5.74 -24.75
N GLY A 457 -0.84 6.94 -24.20
CA GLY A 457 -1.53 7.15 -22.94
C GLY A 457 -3.06 7.09 -23.09
N THR A 458 -3.75 6.44 -22.13
CA THR A 458 -5.23 6.33 -22.18
C THR A 458 -5.90 6.87 -20.93
#